data_082a0b502daa76c182d8aedb9771d203
#
_entry.id   082a0b502daa76c182d8aedb9771d203
#
_cell.length_a   1.000
_cell.length_b   1.000
_cell.length_c   1.000
_cell.angle_alpha   90.00
_cell.angle_beta   90.00
_cell.angle_gamma   90.00
#
_symmetry.space_group_name_H-M   'P 1'
#
loop_
_entity.id
_entity.type
_entity.pdbx_description
1 polymer ?
#
loop_
_entity_poly.entity_id
_entity_poly.type
_entity_poly.pdbx_seq_one_letter_code
_entity_poly.pdbx_strand_id
1 'polypeptide(L)'
;MKCKLVEQGFKIGSCLTSKGKTSKRACELTLKRINGIWYRLIKSAHLSRPEHYFSIYQSGCNHSCLKCHSWKFTQIANGDWFSTQEIGLLARKYENKVTVYEPRERVTMWHATDLCRSCGSCVLYGKRSMTCPGILDTSKIVLSPQGFGPARNIIAFTGGDIVCHVDFYCQVSKEIKKNCKNMWILIETNGYGLTPQNLNKLRDSGVDSFWLDIKAYDEDIYRKLCGTTNEWILKAPYEILKRDFILEVLTLFIPEWVEDDQIIKISKLIYELDP
;
A
#
# COMPACT_ATOMS: atom_id res chain seq x y z
N MET A 1 -14.17 18.22 -10.56
CA MET A 1 -14.01 17.88 -9.11
C MET A 1 -12.98 18.84 -8.51
N LYS A 2 -13.27 19.46 -7.35
CA LYS A 2 -12.25 20.26 -6.63
C LYS A 2 -11.12 19.33 -6.17
N CYS A 3 -9.90 19.85 -6.04
CA CYS A 3 -8.75 19.07 -5.62
C CYS A 3 -8.81 18.76 -4.12
N LYS A 4 -8.92 17.49 -3.75
CA LYS A 4 -9.00 17.07 -2.33
C LYS A 4 -7.75 17.43 -1.54
N LEU A 5 -6.57 17.43 -2.15
CA LEU A 5 -5.35 17.90 -1.49
C LEU A 5 -5.47 19.36 -1.09
N VAL A 6 -5.93 20.22 -2.00
CA VAL A 6 -6.10 21.67 -1.73
C VAL A 6 -7.17 21.91 -0.66
N GLU A 7 -8.29 21.19 -0.71
CA GLU A 7 -9.33 21.26 0.34
C GLU A 7 -8.82 20.86 1.72
N GLN A 8 -7.77 20.04 1.78
CA GLN A 8 -7.12 19.55 3.01
C GLN A 8 -5.88 20.36 3.42
N GLY A 9 -5.61 21.49 2.75
CA GLY A 9 -4.49 22.38 3.07
C GLY A 9 -3.14 22.02 2.44
N PHE A 10 -3.12 21.02 1.55
CA PHE A 10 -1.91 20.67 0.81
C PHE A 10 -1.74 21.48 -0.48
N LYS A 11 -0.50 21.58 -0.96
CA LYS A 11 -0.24 21.94 -2.35
C LYS A 11 -0.77 20.87 -3.29
N ILE A 12 -1.07 21.24 -4.54
CA ILE A 12 -1.43 20.26 -5.57
C ILE A 12 -0.27 19.28 -5.73
N GLY A 13 -0.59 17.97 -5.72
CA GLY A 13 0.39 16.93 -6.00
C GLY A 13 0.82 16.90 -7.47
N SER A 14 1.90 16.21 -7.78
CA SER A 14 2.35 15.97 -9.15
C SER A 14 1.54 14.86 -9.84
N CYS A 15 0.22 14.95 -9.76
CA CYS A 15 -0.75 13.87 -10.01
C CYS A 15 -1.21 13.75 -11.47
N LEU A 16 -0.41 14.20 -12.45
CA LEU A 16 -0.76 14.04 -13.86
C LEU A 16 -0.72 12.56 -14.27
N THR A 17 -1.85 12.09 -14.77
CA THR A 17 -2.00 10.72 -15.26
C THR A 17 -2.55 10.80 -16.69
N SER A 18 -2.01 10.01 -17.60
CA SER A 18 -2.44 9.98 -19.00
C SER A 18 -3.42 8.83 -19.27
N LYS A 19 -4.32 9.04 -20.25
CA LYS A 19 -5.17 7.99 -20.84
C LYS A 19 -5.32 8.27 -22.33
N GLY A 20 -4.62 7.51 -23.16
CA GLY A 20 -4.50 7.82 -24.58
C GLY A 20 -3.88 9.22 -24.79
N LYS A 21 -4.56 10.10 -25.51
CA LYS A 21 -4.12 11.50 -25.75
C LYS A 21 -4.52 12.47 -24.63
N THR A 22 -5.25 12.03 -23.63
CA THR A 22 -5.74 12.88 -22.53
C THR A 22 -4.83 12.78 -21.34
N SER A 23 -4.48 13.93 -20.73
CA SER A 23 -3.79 14.00 -19.45
C SER A 23 -4.62 14.78 -18.46
N LYS A 24 -4.90 14.22 -17.30
CA LYS A 24 -5.70 14.82 -16.21
C LYS A 24 -5.12 14.39 -14.85
N ARG A 25 -5.68 14.94 -13.77
CA ARG A 25 -5.34 14.49 -12.42
C ARG A 25 -5.72 13.02 -12.24
N ALA A 26 -4.90 12.27 -11.54
CA ALA A 26 -5.10 10.84 -11.29
C ALA A 26 -6.54 10.51 -10.82
N CYS A 27 -7.04 11.25 -9.84
CA CYS A 27 -8.39 11.03 -9.31
C CYS A 27 -9.51 11.25 -10.34
N GLU A 28 -9.31 12.10 -11.36
CA GLU A 28 -10.31 12.33 -12.41
C GLU A 28 -10.38 11.19 -13.42
N LEU A 29 -9.28 10.47 -13.62
CA LEU A 29 -9.20 9.33 -14.56
C LEU A 29 -9.41 7.97 -13.91
N THR A 30 -9.18 7.85 -12.61
CA THR A 30 -9.07 6.55 -11.95
C THR A 30 -9.99 6.37 -10.75
N LEU A 31 -10.80 7.38 -10.42
CA LEU A 31 -11.79 7.35 -9.35
C LEU A 31 -13.12 7.93 -9.85
N LYS A 32 -14.23 7.31 -9.52
CA LYS A 32 -15.57 7.86 -9.79
C LYS A 32 -16.55 7.44 -8.69
N ARG A 33 -17.66 8.18 -8.58
CA ARG A 33 -18.75 7.86 -7.66
C ARG A 33 -20.06 7.82 -8.45
N ILE A 34 -20.81 6.72 -8.33
CA ILE A 34 -22.09 6.52 -9.01
C ILE A 34 -23.08 6.03 -7.95
N ASN A 35 -24.20 6.72 -7.80
CA ASN A 35 -25.26 6.38 -6.84
C ASN A 35 -24.72 6.11 -5.41
N GLY A 36 -23.79 6.96 -4.94
CA GLY A 36 -23.22 6.83 -3.61
C GLY A 36 -22.07 5.82 -3.47
N ILE A 37 -21.86 4.97 -4.47
CA ILE A 37 -20.83 3.92 -4.47
C ILE A 37 -19.58 4.43 -5.17
N TRP A 38 -18.43 4.23 -4.55
CA TRP A 38 -17.14 4.53 -5.13
C TRP A 38 -16.63 3.40 -6.03
N TYR A 39 -16.00 3.79 -7.13
CA TYR A 39 -15.34 2.91 -8.09
C TYR A 39 -13.90 3.36 -8.27
N ARG A 40 -13.00 2.41 -8.33
CA ARG A 40 -11.58 2.62 -8.55
C ARG A 40 -11.09 1.84 -9.77
N LEU A 41 -10.20 2.43 -10.55
CA LEU A 41 -9.51 1.72 -11.62
C LEU A 41 -8.41 0.85 -11.01
N ILE A 42 -8.55 -0.46 -11.10
CA ILE A 42 -7.66 -1.47 -10.54
C ILE A 42 -6.89 -2.16 -11.66
N LYS A 43 -5.57 -2.14 -11.58
CA LYS A 43 -4.70 -2.80 -12.57
C LYS A 43 -4.72 -4.31 -12.43
N SER A 44 -4.65 -4.81 -11.21
CA SER A 44 -4.71 -6.24 -10.88
C SER A 44 -4.98 -6.44 -9.40
N ALA A 45 -5.43 -7.64 -9.03
CA ALA A 45 -5.59 -8.05 -7.65
C ALA A 45 -5.19 -9.54 -7.54
N HIS A 46 -4.14 -9.84 -6.78
CA HIS A 46 -3.61 -11.19 -6.64
C HIS A 46 -2.79 -11.37 -5.37
N LEU A 47 -2.52 -12.64 -5.01
CA LEU A 47 -1.61 -13.00 -3.93
C LEU A 47 -0.18 -12.69 -4.37
N SER A 48 0.43 -11.66 -3.79
CA SER A 48 1.77 -11.17 -4.13
C SER A 48 2.89 -11.87 -3.36
N ARG A 49 4.10 -11.79 -3.89
CA ARG A 49 5.35 -12.31 -3.31
C ARG A 49 6.44 -11.22 -3.37
N PRO A 50 7.27 -11.07 -2.38
CA PRO A 50 7.44 -11.92 -1.17
C PRO A 50 6.49 -11.58 -0.01
N GLU A 51 5.56 -10.66 -0.15
CA GLU A 51 4.71 -10.11 0.89
C GLU A 51 3.73 -11.16 1.47
N HIS A 52 3.38 -12.18 0.66
CA HIS A 52 2.47 -13.26 1.03
C HIS A 52 1.06 -12.80 1.39
N TYR A 53 0.59 -11.66 0.86
CA TYR A 53 -0.75 -11.14 1.06
C TYR A 53 -1.45 -10.76 -0.25
N PHE A 54 -2.75 -10.46 -0.15
CA PHE A 54 -3.56 -10.09 -1.31
C PHE A 54 -3.36 -8.61 -1.64
N SER A 55 -2.64 -8.33 -2.71
CA SER A 55 -2.38 -6.98 -3.19
C SER A 55 -3.38 -6.54 -4.24
N ILE A 56 -3.96 -5.35 -4.04
CA ILE A 56 -4.87 -4.66 -4.95
C ILE A 56 -4.10 -3.48 -5.56
N TYR A 57 -3.62 -3.67 -6.79
CA TYR A 57 -2.82 -2.68 -7.51
C TYR A 57 -3.70 -1.62 -8.14
N GLN A 58 -3.64 -0.41 -7.61
CA GLN A 58 -4.47 0.73 -7.99
C GLN A 58 -3.81 1.56 -9.08
N SER A 59 -4.61 2.06 -10.04
CA SER A 59 -4.13 2.94 -11.10
C SER A 59 -4.20 4.41 -10.69
N GLY A 60 -3.20 5.22 -11.13
CA GLY A 60 -3.14 6.67 -10.86
C GLY A 60 -2.66 7.04 -9.46
N CYS A 61 -1.73 7.99 -9.38
CA CYS A 61 -1.07 8.40 -8.14
C CYS A 61 -1.09 9.94 -7.99
N ASN A 62 -1.02 10.41 -6.75
CA ASN A 62 -0.86 11.83 -6.42
C ASN A 62 0.59 12.33 -6.57
N HIS A 63 1.52 11.42 -6.86
CA HIS A 63 2.94 11.68 -7.13
C HIS A 63 3.35 11.19 -8.52
N SER A 64 4.40 11.80 -9.09
CA SER A 64 5.03 11.39 -10.35
C SER A 64 6.50 11.05 -10.14
N CYS A 65 6.78 10.11 -9.24
CA CYS A 65 8.13 9.74 -8.85
C CYS A 65 8.95 9.22 -10.04
N LEU A 66 10.17 9.73 -10.21
CA LEU A 66 11.10 9.30 -11.25
C LEU A 66 11.49 7.82 -11.09
N LYS A 67 11.63 7.34 -9.85
CA LYS A 67 11.88 5.93 -9.51
C LYS A 67 10.57 5.23 -9.11
N CYS A 68 9.57 5.24 -9.98
CA CYS A 68 8.30 4.56 -9.73
C CYS A 68 8.33 3.15 -10.32
N HIS A 69 8.26 2.13 -9.46
CA HIS A 69 8.14 0.74 -9.88
C HIS A 69 6.87 0.49 -10.71
N SER A 70 5.80 1.18 -10.36
CA SER A 70 4.45 0.98 -10.91
C SER A 70 4.06 2.01 -11.98
N TRP A 71 5.00 2.76 -12.56
CA TRP A 71 4.74 3.89 -13.46
C TRP A 71 3.78 3.56 -14.62
N LYS A 72 3.80 2.33 -15.15
CA LYS A 72 2.96 1.88 -16.25
C LYS A 72 1.46 1.93 -15.98
N PHE A 73 1.06 2.03 -14.72
CA PHE A 73 -0.35 2.18 -14.35
C PHE A 73 -0.60 3.27 -13.31
N THR A 74 0.43 3.87 -12.73
CA THR A 74 0.27 5.03 -11.84
C THR A 74 0.31 6.35 -12.62
N GLN A 75 1.15 6.45 -13.65
CA GLN A 75 1.23 7.61 -14.56
C GLN A 75 0.40 7.43 -15.83
N ILE A 76 -0.04 6.21 -16.14
CA ILE A 76 -0.92 5.89 -17.26
C ILE A 76 -2.14 5.16 -16.71
N ALA A 77 -3.34 5.76 -16.82
CA ALA A 77 -4.57 5.15 -16.34
C ALA A 77 -4.85 3.83 -17.09
N ASN A 78 -4.79 2.72 -16.36
CA ASN A 78 -4.88 1.38 -16.91
C ASN A 78 -5.52 0.41 -15.89
N GLY A 79 -6.38 -0.49 -16.36
CA GLY A 79 -7.05 -1.50 -15.54
C GLY A 79 -8.56 -1.51 -15.74
N ASP A 80 -9.26 -2.22 -14.88
CA ASP A 80 -10.70 -2.36 -14.88
C ASP A 80 -11.33 -1.61 -13.72
N TRP A 81 -12.60 -1.19 -13.89
CA TRP A 81 -13.34 -0.49 -12.86
C TRP A 81 -13.95 -1.48 -11.87
N PHE A 82 -13.60 -1.31 -10.59
CA PHE A 82 -14.19 -2.07 -9.49
C PHE A 82 -14.91 -1.13 -8.52
N SER A 83 -16.12 -1.48 -8.14
CA SER A 83 -16.83 -0.87 -7.02
C SER A 83 -16.22 -1.33 -5.69
N THR A 84 -16.45 -0.57 -4.63
CA THR A 84 -16.06 -0.97 -3.27
C THR A 84 -16.67 -2.30 -2.86
N GLN A 85 -17.89 -2.61 -3.33
CA GLN A 85 -18.57 -3.87 -3.06
C GLN A 85 -17.90 -5.05 -3.77
N GLU A 86 -17.55 -4.90 -5.05
CA GLU A 86 -16.80 -5.93 -5.81
C GLU A 86 -15.44 -6.22 -5.18
N ILE A 87 -14.73 -5.18 -4.68
CA ILE A 87 -13.48 -5.35 -3.93
C ILE A 87 -13.73 -6.13 -2.63
N GLY A 88 -14.81 -5.85 -1.90
CA GLY A 88 -15.20 -6.62 -0.72
C GLY A 88 -15.45 -8.10 -1.03
N LEU A 89 -16.05 -8.41 -2.18
CA LEU A 89 -16.26 -9.79 -2.64
C LEU A 89 -14.94 -10.46 -3.06
N LEU A 90 -14.00 -9.72 -3.68
CA LEU A 90 -12.65 -10.24 -3.97
C LEU A 90 -11.91 -10.58 -2.68
N ALA A 91 -12.01 -9.72 -1.67
CA ALA A 91 -11.46 -9.95 -0.35
C ALA A 91 -12.01 -11.24 0.27
N ARG A 92 -13.32 -11.47 0.20
CA ARG A 92 -13.95 -12.69 0.69
C ARG A 92 -13.47 -13.95 -0.05
N LYS A 93 -13.32 -13.86 -1.38
CA LYS A 93 -12.75 -14.97 -2.18
C LYS A 93 -11.31 -15.27 -1.78
N TYR A 94 -10.54 -14.26 -1.44
CA TYR A 94 -9.17 -14.44 -0.97
C TYR A 94 -9.12 -15.02 0.44
N GLU A 95 -9.98 -14.57 1.36
CA GLU A 95 -10.05 -15.10 2.73
C GLU A 95 -10.18 -16.64 2.74
N ASN A 96 -10.92 -17.21 1.79
CA ASN A 96 -11.05 -18.68 1.64
C ASN A 96 -9.75 -19.37 1.19
N LYS A 97 -8.72 -18.62 0.79
CA LYS A 97 -7.40 -19.13 0.38
C LYS A 97 -6.32 -18.88 1.43
N VAL A 98 -6.66 -18.20 2.52
CA VAL A 98 -5.71 -17.89 3.60
C VAL A 98 -5.22 -19.20 4.23
N THR A 99 -3.90 -19.32 4.34
CA THR A 99 -3.23 -20.47 4.94
C THR A 99 -2.53 -20.14 6.26
N VAL A 100 -2.31 -18.83 6.51
CA VAL A 100 -1.67 -18.33 7.73
C VAL A 100 -2.44 -17.11 8.24
N TYR A 101 -2.87 -17.19 9.49
CA TYR A 101 -3.50 -16.07 10.20
C TYR A 101 -2.48 -15.39 11.10
N GLU A 102 -2.12 -14.18 10.75
CA GLU A 102 -1.23 -13.34 11.55
C GLU A 102 -2.03 -12.52 12.55
N PRO A 103 -1.48 -12.27 13.75
CA PRO A 103 -2.03 -11.27 14.64
C PRO A 103 -1.82 -9.85 14.07
N ARG A 104 -2.51 -8.87 14.65
CA ARG A 104 -2.54 -7.49 14.12
C ARG A 104 -1.15 -6.85 14.05
N GLU A 105 -0.31 -7.11 15.03
CA GLU A 105 1.04 -6.55 15.18
C GLU A 105 1.98 -6.97 14.02
N ARG A 106 1.62 -8.02 13.30
CA ARG A 106 2.38 -8.54 12.17
C ARG A 106 1.82 -8.16 10.80
N VAL A 107 0.94 -7.15 10.73
CA VAL A 107 0.33 -6.67 9.48
C VAL A 107 1.30 -5.74 8.74
N THR A 108 2.43 -6.29 8.34
CA THR A 108 3.52 -5.63 7.61
C THR A 108 4.09 -6.58 6.54
N MET A 109 4.84 -6.05 5.58
CA MET A 109 5.59 -6.89 4.64
C MET A 109 6.82 -7.52 5.32
N TRP A 110 7.46 -6.81 6.23
CA TRP A 110 8.66 -7.25 6.93
C TRP A 110 8.52 -8.66 7.51
N HIS A 111 7.44 -8.93 8.20
CA HIS A 111 7.18 -10.23 8.84
C HIS A 111 6.90 -11.39 7.88
N ALA A 112 6.73 -11.13 6.58
CA ALA A 112 6.55 -12.18 5.59
C ALA A 112 7.78 -13.09 5.48
N THR A 113 8.97 -12.50 5.62
CA THR A 113 10.25 -13.22 5.49
C THR A 113 10.51 -14.18 6.64
N ASP A 114 9.90 -13.95 7.82
CA ASP A 114 9.97 -14.86 8.97
C ASP A 114 9.25 -16.17 8.69
N LEU A 115 8.24 -16.12 7.83
CA LEU A 115 7.39 -17.27 7.49
C LEU A 115 7.99 -18.09 6.34
N CYS A 116 8.43 -17.42 5.27
CA CYS A 116 8.84 -18.10 4.05
C CYS A 116 9.73 -17.22 3.17
N ARG A 117 10.73 -17.80 2.53
CA ARG A 117 11.61 -17.15 1.55
C ARG A 117 11.16 -17.31 0.10
N SER A 118 9.96 -17.79 -0.15
CA SER A 118 9.34 -17.95 -1.48
C SER A 118 10.13 -18.84 -2.47
N CYS A 119 11.05 -19.67 -2.01
CA CYS A 119 11.92 -20.46 -2.88
C CYS A 119 11.25 -21.70 -3.51
N GLY A 120 10.10 -22.15 -2.97
CA GLY A 120 9.35 -23.31 -3.48
C GLY A 120 9.98 -24.69 -3.24
N SER A 121 11.20 -24.78 -2.71
CA SER A 121 11.95 -26.04 -2.60
C SER A 121 11.22 -27.15 -1.84
N CYS A 122 10.51 -26.80 -0.76
CA CYS A 122 9.75 -27.73 0.06
C CYS A 122 8.57 -28.36 -0.70
N VAL A 123 7.99 -27.66 -1.66
CA VAL A 123 6.86 -28.15 -2.48
C VAL A 123 7.38 -28.91 -3.71
N LEU A 124 8.41 -28.39 -4.38
CA LEU A 124 8.93 -28.96 -5.62
C LEU A 124 9.80 -30.21 -5.40
N TYR A 125 10.57 -30.25 -4.30
CA TYR A 125 11.59 -31.28 -4.09
C TYR A 125 11.43 -32.00 -2.75
N GLY A 126 10.41 -31.69 -1.95
CA GLY A 126 10.21 -32.26 -0.63
C GLY A 126 11.30 -31.90 0.41
N LYS A 127 12.17 -30.95 0.07
CA LYS A 127 13.31 -30.53 0.91
C LYS A 127 13.29 -29.04 1.16
N ARG A 128 13.59 -28.62 2.38
CA ARG A 128 13.73 -27.20 2.72
C ARG A 128 15.10 -26.68 2.27
N SER A 129 15.13 -25.43 1.76
CA SER A 129 16.39 -24.74 1.47
C SER A 129 17.12 -24.38 2.79
N MET A 130 18.43 -24.13 2.71
CA MET A 130 19.26 -23.73 3.87
C MET A 130 18.77 -22.42 4.53
N THR A 131 18.18 -21.52 3.75
CA THR A 131 17.66 -20.22 4.24
C THR A 131 16.17 -20.30 4.67
N CYS A 132 15.57 -21.50 4.65
CA CYS A 132 14.17 -21.66 5.02
C CYS A 132 13.98 -21.45 6.54
N PRO A 133 13.06 -20.58 6.98
CA PRO A 133 12.74 -20.40 8.40
C PRO A 133 12.23 -21.69 9.09
N GLY A 134 11.66 -22.61 8.34
CA GLY A 134 11.28 -23.94 8.84
C GLY A 134 10.01 -24.01 9.67
N ILE A 135 9.36 -22.88 9.95
CA ILE A 135 8.23 -22.80 10.90
C ILE A 135 6.88 -23.23 10.32
N LEU A 136 6.70 -23.13 8.99
CA LEU A 136 5.44 -23.50 8.34
C LEU A 136 5.45 -24.94 7.86
N ASP A 137 4.32 -25.64 8.05
CA ASP A 137 4.06 -26.88 7.34
C ASP A 137 3.97 -26.64 5.82
N THR A 138 4.41 -27.60 5.01
CA THR A 138 4.39 -27.49 3.54
C THR A 138 2.99 -27.34 2.96
N SER A 139 1.96 -27.87 3.62
CA SER A 139 0.55 -27.70 3.24
C SER A 139 0.08 -26.24 3.30
N LYS A 140 0.80 -25.36 4.04
CA LYS A 140 0.55 -23.93 4.10
C LYS A 140 1.12 -23.15 2.90
N ILE A 141 1.93 -23.79 2.08
CA ILE A 141 2.60 -23.19 0.93
C ILE A 141 1.74 -23.39 -0.32
N VAL A 142 1.26 -22.29 -0.89
CA VAL A 142 0.41 -22.29 -2.09
C VAL A 142 1.11 -21.61 -3.25
N LEU A 143 0.78 -22.01 -4.48
CA LEU A 143 1.23 -21.38 -5.71
C LEU A 143 0.39 -20.13 -5.99
N SER A 144 1.05 -19.07 -6.40
CA SER A 144 0.45 -17.84 -6.96
C SER A 144 1.11 -17.50 -8.30
N PRO A 145 0.61 -16.52 -9.07
CA PRO A 145 1.28 -16.07 -10.29
C PRO A 145 2.73 -15.61 -10.10
N GLN A 146 3.11 -15.25 -8.86
CA GLN A 146 4.45 -14.78 -8.50
C GLN A 146 5.29 -15.85 -7.76
N GLY A 147 4.84 -17.11 -7.71
CA GLY A 147 5.58 -18.21 -7.11
C GLY A 147 4.96 -18.78 -5.83
N PHE A 148 5.76 -19.52 -5.07
CA PHE A 148 5.34 -20.26 -3.88
C PHE A 148 5.41 -19.41 -2.60
N GLY A 149 4.56 -19.75 -1.63
CA GLY A 149 4.57 -19.14 -0.29
C GLY A 149 3.23 -19.28 0.41
N PRO A 150 3.12 -18.90 1.68
CA PRO A 150 1.82 -18.88 2.36
C PRO A 150 0.89 -17.82 1.79
N ALA A 151 -0.37 -17.86 2.20
CA ALA A 151 -1.34 -16.80 1.99
C ALA A 151 -1.73 -16.24 3.37
N ARG A 152 -1.27 -15.03 3.69
CA ARG A 152 -1.53 -14.33 4.95
C ARG A 152 -2.88 -13.63 4.89
N ASN A 153 -3.54 -13.47 6.02
CA ASN A 153 -4.84 -12.80 6.15
C ASN A 153 -4.76 -11.27 6.05
N ILE A 154 -4.04 -10.75 5.06
CA ILE A 154 -3.83 -9.32 4.84
C ILE A 154 -4.29 -8.94 3.43
N ILE A 155 -5.01 -7.82 3.32
CA ILE A 155 -5.37 -7.17 2.07
C ILE A 155 -4.64 -5.84 2.01
N ALA A 156 -3.81 -5.66 0.98
CA ALA A 156 -3.03 -4.45 0.78
C ALA A 156 -3.53 -3.65 -0.42
N PHE A 157 -3.78 -2.37 -0.23
CA PHE A 157 -3.97 -1.41 -1.31
C PHE A 157 -2.62 -0.84 -1.70
N THR A 158 -2.16 -1.12 -2.91
CA THR A 158 -0.81 -0.78 -3.40
C THR A 158 -0.84 -0.12 -4.77
N GLY A 159 0.32 0.25 -5.28
CA GLY A 159 0.51 0.85 -6.61
C GLY A 159 0.27 2.34 -6.61
N GLY A 160 -0.84 2.78 -7.19
CA GLY A 160 -1.17 4.21 -7.26
C GLY A 160 -1.88 4.73 -6.02
N ASP A 161 -1.36 5.79 -5.45
CA ASP A 161 -1.85 6.39 -4.22
C ASP A 161 -2.68 7.65 -4.49
N ILE A 162 -3.92 7.66 -3.99
CA ILE A 162 -4.80 8.82 -3.92
C ILE A 162 -5.47 8.90 -2.55
N VAL A 163 -4.75 8.60 -1.47
CA VAL A 163 -5.26 8.50 -0.09
C VAL A 163 -5.95 9.78 0.40
N CYS A 164 -5.67 10.93 -0.21
CA CYS A 164 -6.45 12.16 0.00
C CYS A 164 -7.95 12.00 -0.31
N HIS A 165 -8.34 11.02 -1.14
CA HIS A 165 -9.73 10.62 -1.37
C HIS A 165 -10.16 9.55 -0.35
N VAL A 166 -10.02 9.87 0.92
CA VAL A 166 -10.23 8.98 2.06
C VAL A 166 -11.59 8.26 2.03
N ASP A 167 -12.64 8.91 1.54
CA ASP A 167 -14.00 8.34 1.52
C ASP A 167 -14.09 7.05 0.68
N PHE A 168 -13.26 6.90 -0.36
CA PHE A 168 -13.14 5.64 -1.09
C PHE A 168 -12.56 4.54 -0.18
N TYR A 169 -11.43 4.82 0.47
CA TYR A 169 -10.79 3.84 1.35
C TYR A 169 -11.67 3.48 2.55
N CYS A 170 -12.39 4.44 3.11
CA CYS A 170 -13.36 4.18 4.17
C CYS A 170 -14.49 3.26 3.71
N GLN A 171 -15.07 3.51 2.53
CA GLN A 171 -16.16 2.68 2.02
C GLN A 171 -15.68 1.27 1.71
N VAL A 172 -14.53 1.11 1.04
CA VAL A 172 -14.00 -0.21 0.69
C VAL A 172 -13.58 -1.00 1.93
N SER A 173 -12.98 -0.36 2.92
CA SER A 173 -12.61 -1.03 4.18
C SER A 173 -13.84 -1.56 4.92
N LYS A 174 -14.90 -0.78 5.01
CA LYS A 174 -16.18 -1.24 5.58
C LYS A 174 -16.77 -2.41 4.81
N GLU A 175 -16.72 -2.41 3.48
CA GLU A 175 -17.15 -3.56 2.67
C GLU A 175 -16.29 -4.81 2.89
N ILE A 176 -14.97 -4.66 3.04
CA ILE A 176 -14.09 -5.77 3.39
C ILE A 176 -14.44 -6.32 4.77
N LYS A 177 -14.52 -5.48 5.81
CA LYS A 177 -14.85 -5.92 7.19
C LYS A 177 -16.24 -6.53 7.30
N LYS A 178 -17.20 -6.09 6.48
CA LYS A 178 -18.53 -6.68 6.38
C LYS A 178 -18.52 -8.09 5.77
N ASN A 179 -17.69 -8.31 4.75
CA ASN A 179 -17.65 -9.56 3.99
C ASN A 179 -16.68 -10.59 4.57
N CYS A 180 -15.67 -10.16 5.33
CA CYS A 180 -14.57 -10.97 5.87
C CYS A 180 -14.56 -10.93 7.39
N LYS A 181 -14.20 -12.06 8.02
CA LYS A 181 -14.15 -12.18 9.50
C LYS A 181 -12.78 -11.86 10.07
N ASN A 182 -11.72 -12.32 9.38
CA ASN A 182 -10.36 -12.36 9.92
C ASN A 182 -9.33 -11.74 8.96
N MET A 183 -9.71 -10.66 8.27
CA MET A 183 -8.82 -9.97 7.34
C MET A 183 -8.35 -8.64 7.91
N TRP A 184 -7.04 -8.40 7.84
CA TRP A 184 -6.41 -7.12 8.12
C TRP A 184 -6.32 -6.28 6.86
N ILE A 185 -6.38 -4.96 7.00
CA ILE A 185 -6.32 -4.01 5.88
C ILE A 185 -5.09 -3.14 6.03
N LEU A 186 -4.21 -3.22 5.03
CA LEU A 186 -2.99 -2.44 4.89
C LEU A 186 -3.13 -1.45 3.74
N ILE A 187 -2.65 -0.21 3.91
CA ILE A 187 -2.54 0.78 2.84
C ILE A 187 -1.08 1.13 2.63
N GLU A 188 -0.57 0.81 1.44
CA GLU A 188 0.74 1.26 0.98
C GLU A 188 0.60 2.67 0.41
N THR A 189 1.32 3.62 0.96
CA THR A 189 1.09 5.05 0.70
C THR A 189 2.38 5.86 0.74
N ASN A 190 2.40 6.95 -0.01
CA ASN A 190 3.41 7.99 0.15
C ASN A 190 3.05 9.00 1.26
N GLY A 191 1.93 8.82 1.95
CA GLY A 191 1.47 9.66 3.05
C GLY A 191 0.86 11.01 2.68
N TYR A 192 0.91 11.42 1.41
CA TYR A 192 0.46 12.75 0.99
C TYR A 192 -1.07 12.84 0.92
N GLY A 193 -1.65 13.46 1.94
CA GLY A 193 -3.10 13.53 2.16
C GLY A 193 -3.60 12.74 3.37
N LEU A 194 -2.72 12.13 4.16
CA LEU A 194 -3.05 11.48 5.44
C LEU A 194 -3.16 12.51 6.57
N THR A 195 -4.14 13.42 6.49
CA THR A 195 -4.41 14.36 7.59
C THR A 195 -4.86 13.62 8.86
N PRO A 196 -4.76 14.24 10.07
CA PRO A 196 -5.31 13.69 11.30
C PRO A 196 -6.79 13.27 11.16
N GLN A 197 -7.59 14.07 10.45
CA GLN A 197 -9.00 13.77 10.19
C GLN A 197 -9.19 12.57 9.27
N ASN A 198 -8.35 12.45 8.23
CA ASN A 198 -8.39 11.30 7.33
C ASN A 198 -7.95 10.02 8.04
N LEU A 199 -6.92 10.08 8.87
CA LEU A 199 -6.48 8.95 9.69
C LEU A 199 -7.57 8.49 10.67
N ASN A 200 -8.26 9.42 11.36
CA ASN A 200 -9.40 9.07 12.21
C ASN A 200 -10.48 8.31 11.42
N LYS A 201 -10.88 8.81 10.24
CA LYS A 201 -11.86 8.15 9.38
C LYS A 201 -11.43 6.75 8.95
N LEU A 202 -10.14 6.57 8.61
CA LEU A 202 -9.59 5.27 8.20
C LEU A 202 -9.60 4.28 9.36
N ARG A 203 -9.21 4.69 10.58
CA ARG A 203 -9.31 3.88 11.78
C ARG A 203 -10.74 3.42 12.04
N ASP A 204 -11.69 4.36 12.04
CA ASP A 204 -13.10 4.09 12.29
C ASP A 204 -13.76 3.24 11.18
N SER A 205 -13.07 3.07 10.07
CA SER A 205 -13.50 2.24 8.94
C SER A 205 -12.84 0.85 8.92
N GLY A 206 -11.93 0.58 9.87
CA GLY A 206 -11.28 -0.71 10.03
C GLY A 206 -9.99 -0.90 9.23
N VAL A 207 -9.30 0.18 8.86
CA VAL A 207 -7.89 0.08 8.40
C VAL A 207 -7.01 -0.26 9.59
N ASP A 208 -6.05 -1.16 9.40
CA ASP A 208 -5.23 -1.72 10.49
C ASP A 208 -3.78 -1.24 10.44
N SER A 209 -3.20 -1.08 9.24
CA SER A 209 -1.80 -0.74 9.10
C SER A 209 -1.49 0.14 7.89
N PHE A 210 -0.31 0.75 7.93
CA PHE A 210 0.27 1.50 6.82
C PHE A 210 1.67 1.00 6.51
N TRP A 211 1.95 0.90 5.22
CA TRP A 211 3.30 0.88 4.67
C TRP A 211 3.55 2.27 4.09
N LEU A 212 4.39 3.05 4.76
CA LEU A 212 4.68 4.43 4.41
C LEU A 212 6.00 4.54 3.67
N ASP A 213 5.96 5.04 2.45
CA ASP A 213 7.13 5.32 1.62
C ASP A 213 7.70 6.71 1.94
N ILE A 214 8.80 6.80 2.68
CA ILE A 214 9.61 8.02 2.85
C ILE A 214 10.79 7.96 1.87
N LYS A 215 10.61 8.56 0.70
CA LYS A 215 11.55 8.40 -0.43
C LYS A 215 12.82 9.25 -0.33
N ALA A 216 12.82 10.32 0.46
CA ALA A 216 13.99 11.09 0.87
C ALA A 216 13.62 11.97 2.07
N TYR A 217 14.61 12.29 2.90
CA TYR A 217 14.46 13.20 4.04
C TYR A 217 14.54 14.67 3.61
N ASP A 218 15.54 15.02 2.80
CA ASP A 218 15.75 16.40 2.35
C ASP A 218 14.71 16.79 1.29
N GLU A 219 14.08 17.94 1.48
CA GLU A 219 12.97 18.39 0.63
C GLU A 219 13.36 18.58 -0.83
N ASP A 220 14.56 19.09 -1.11
CA ASP A 220 15.03 19.33 -2.48
C ASP A 220 15.19 18.01 -3.24
N ILE A 221 15.75 17.00 -2.58
CA ILE A 221 15.89 15.65 -3.15
C ILE A 221 14.49 15.04 -3.35
N TYR A 222 13.63 15.12 -2.32
CA TYR A 222 12.27 14.60 -2.42
C TYR A 222 11.49 15.26 -3.54
N ARG A 223 11.60 16.58 -3.68
CA ARG A 223 10.92 17.36 -4.72
C ARG A 223 11.39 17.00 -6.12
N LYS A 224 12.69 16.82 -6.32
CA LYS A 224 13.26 16.32 -7.58
C LYS A 224 12.78 14.91 -7.90
N LEU A 225 12.76 14.02 -6.90
CA LEU A 225 12.41 12.60 -7.06
C LEU A 225 10.90 12.40 -7.26
N CYS A 226 10.05 13.11 -6.50
CA CYS A 226 8.61 12.83 -6.36
C CYS A 226 7.71 13.93 -6.92
N GLY A 227 8.28 15.12 -7.26
CA GLY A 227 7.54 16.23 -7.82
C GLY A 227 6.71 17.03 -6.83
N THR A 228 6.86 16.83 -5.51
CA THR A 228 6.12 17.53 -4.45
C THR A 228 6.94 17.61 -3.16
N THR A 229 6.41 18.27 -2.13
CA THR A 229 7.06 18.43 -0.82
C THR A 229 6.90 17.19 0.06
N ASN A 230 7.86 16.95 0.95
CA ASN A 230 7.80 15.88 1.98
C ASN A 230 7.44 16.41 3.38
N GLU A 231 7.17 17.69 3.54
CA GLU A 231 6.93 18.30 4.86
C GLU A 231 5.89 17.53 5.70
N TRP A 232 4.76 17.18 5.09
CA TRP A 232 3.74 16.39 5.76
C TRP A 232 4.16 14.92 5.93
N ILE A 233 4.88 14.37 4.97
CA ILE A 233 5.27 12.96 4.94
C ILE A 233 6.18 12.62 6.12
N LEU A 234 7.07 13.53 6.50
CA LEU A 234 7.92 13.39 7.68
C LEU A 234 7.14 13.51 9.02
N LYS A 235 5.95 14.11 9.01
CA LYS A 235 5.04 14.15 10.17
C LYS A 235 4.10 12.95 10.25
N ALA A 236 3.88 12.28 9.11
CA ALA A 236 2.91 11.19 9.00
C ALA A 236 3.18 10.01 9.94
N PRO A 237 4.42 9.56 10.18
CA PRO A 237 4.71 8.47 11.13
C PRO A 237 4.13 8.74 12.52
N TYR A 238 4.38 9.91 13.08
CA TYR A 238 3.83 10.31 14.38
C TYR A 238 2.30 10.28 14.39
N GLU A 239 1.67 10.85 13.37
CA GLU A 239 0.21 10.92 13.29
C GLU A 239 -0.44 9.54 13.10
N ILE A 240 0.25 8.61 12.44
CA ILE A 240 -0.17 7.22 12.26
C ILE A 240 -0.08 6.47 13.59
N LEU A 241 1.09 6.48 14.25
CA LEU A 241 1.34 5.78 15.52
C LEU A 241 0.43 6.30 16.63
N LYS A 242 0.23 7.62 16.74
CA LYS A 242 -0.68 8.24 17.71
C LYS A 242 -2.12 7.71 17.65
N ARG A 243 -2.51 7.06 16.55
CA ARG A 243 -3.86 6.49 16.33
C ARG A 243 -3.90 4.98 16.40
N ASP A 244 -2.86 4.37 16.95
CA ASP A 244 -2.78 2.92 17.15
C ASP A 244 -2.83 2.12 15.83
N PHE A 245 -2.31 2.68 14.74
CA PHE A 245 -2.06 1.90 13.53
C PHE A 245 -0.72 1.19 13.62
N ILE A 246 -0.63 0.02 13.00
CA ILE A 246 0.65 -0.61 12.73
C ILE A 246 1.33 0.15 11.59
N LEU A 247 2.61 0.47 11.75
CA LEU A 247 3.38 1.24 10.79
C LEU A 247 4.62 0.46 10.36
N GLU A 248 4.79 0.35 9.06
CA GLU A 248 6.05 -0.03 8.42
C GLU A 248 6.53 1.14 7.57
N VAL A 249 7.79 1.53 7.73
CA VAL A 249 8.39 2.62 6.93
C VAL A 249 9.39 2.04 5.95
N LEU A 250 9.24 2.41 4.69
CA LEU A 250 10.20 2.09 3.65
C LEU A 250 10.90 3.34 3.15
N THR A 251 12.17 3.16 2.80
CA THR A 251 12.93 4.15 2.06
C THR A 251 13.66 3.49 0.89
N LEU A 252 14.19 4.29 0.00
CA LEU A 252 14.95 3.85 -1.17
C LEU A 252 16.42 4.15 -0.95
N PHE A 253 17.30 3.30 -1.48
CA PHE A 253 18.68 3.67 -1.75
C PHE A 253 18.82 3.99 -3.23
N ILE A 254 19.21 5.22 -3.57
CA ILE A 254 19.41 5.67 -4.94
C ILE A 254 20.78 6.37 -4.97
N PRO A 255 21.78 5.77 -5.63
CA PRO A 255 23.11 6.37 -5.75
C PRO A 255 23.03 7.83 -6.21
N GLU A 256 23.84 8.69 -5.62
CA GLU A 256 23.94 10.15 -5.87
C GLU A 256 22.72 10.97 -5.40
N TRP A 257 21.62 10.32 -4.94
CA TRP A 257 20.38 11.01 -4.57
C TRP A 257 19.93 10.70 -3.15
N VAL A 258 19.75 9.42 -2.84
CA VAL A 258 19.27 8.95 -1.54
C VAL A 258 20.25 7.91 -1.02
N GLU A 259 21.22 8.36 -0.29
CA GLU A 259 22.31 7.55 0.24
C GLU A 259 22.27 7.51 1.77
N ASP A 260 23.35 7.12 2.40
CA ASP A 260 23.41 6.83 3.84
C ASP A 260 22.95 8.02 4.69
N ASP A 261 23.26 9.26 4.30
CA ASP A 261 22.86 10.46 5.02
C ASP A 261 21.34 10.60 5.11
N GLN A 262 20.63 10.33 4.02
CA GLN A 262 19.17 10.37 3.96
C GLN A 262 18.56 9.23 4.79
N ILE A 263 19.12 8.03 4.66
CA ILE A 263 18.65 6.84 5.38
C ILE A 263 18.85 7.02 6.88
N ILE A 264 20.01 7.54 7.31
CA ILE A 264 20.29 7.84 8.72
C ILE A 264 19.32 8.86 9.29
N LYS A 265 18.99 9.93 8.54
CA LYS A 265 18.02 10.94 8.97
C LYS A 265 16.62 10.34 9.14
N ILE A 266 16.19 9.50 8.19
CA ILE A 266 14.89 8.81 8.26
C ILE A 266 14.88 7.82 9.43
N SER A 267 15.95 7.04 9.62
CA SER A 267 16.05 6.09 10.74
C SER A 267 16.01 6.78 12.09
N LYS A 268 16.69 7.94 12.24
CA LYS A 268 16.61 8.75 13.47
C LYS A 268 15.19 9.25 13.73
N LEU A 269 14.52 9.76 12.69
CA LEU A 269 13.12 10.20 12.81
C LEU A 269 12.22 9.07 13.34
N ILE A 270 12.38 7.85 12.84
CA ILE A 270 11.56 6.71 13.27
C ILE A 270 11.95 6.26 14.68
N TYR A 271 13.25 6.18 14.99
CA TYR A 271 13.73 5.82 16.32
C TYR A 271 13.24 6.77 17.44
N GLU A 272 13.09 8.07 17.14
CA GLU A 272 12.55 9.05 18.10
C GLU A 272 11.06 8.84 18.39
N LEU A 273 10.35 8.11 17.52
CA LEU A 273 8.91 7.86 17.68
C LEU A 273 8.62 6.53 18.37
N ASP A 274 9.46 5.52 18.11
CA ASP A 274 9.29 4.17 18.65
C ASP A 274 10.69 3.51 18.69
N PRO A 275 11.44 3.71 19.81
CA PRO A 275 12.83 3.27 19.96
C PRO A 275 12.97 1.74 20.14
#